data_25c32c7c7f7a55eecf3984f574541c3e
#
_entry.id   25c32c7c7f7a55eecf3984f574541c3e
#
_cell.length_a   1.000
_cell.length_b   1.000
_cell.length_c   1.000
_cell.angle_alpha   90.00
_cell.angle_beta   90.00
_cell.angle_gamma   90.00
#
_symmetry.space_group_name_H-M   'P 1'
#
loop_
_entity.id
_entity.type
_entity.pdbx_description
1 polymer ?
#
loop_
_entity_poly.entity_id
_entity_poly.type
_entity_poly.pdbx_seq_one_letter_code
_entity_poly.pdbx_strand_id
1 'polypeptide(L)'
;MKLKYVFVLIFFCACKNVKTDCQIDDLFTNRIFLEYEKIPSNGYIWGTPMDMIYCDSAIIVFDEKSEDGLFHLVDLNDLDSIYDFGKKGQGVNEFLMPFDIQLFGKSSISVYDLYKKTLNVMNISDVKNRISNFSVLTKDTCLLYTSDAADD
;
A
#
# COMPACT_ATOMS: atom_id res chain seq x y z
N MET A 1 6.42 -25.65 -65.66
CA MET A 1 6.21 -24.38 -64.90
C MET A 1 5.03 -24.54 -63.91
N LYS A 2 4.92 -25.67 -63.18
CA LYS A 2 3.84 -25.94 -62.19
C LYS A 2 4.34 -26.37 -60.81
N LEU A 3 5.66 -26.44 -60.58
CA LEU A 3 6.20 -26.96 -59.32
C LEU A 3 6.58 -25.83 -58.32
N LYS A 4 6.62 -24.56 -58.75
CA LYS A 4 6.99 -23.46 -57.88
C LYS A 4 5.89 -22.96 -56.94
N TYR A 5 4.62 -23.30 -57.22
CA TYR A 5 3.47 -22.84 -56.42
C TYR A 5 3.10 -23.80 -55.27
N VAL A 6 3.58 -25.02 -55.29
CA VAL A 6 3.30 -26.02 -54.24
C VAL A 6 4.10 -25.70 -52.98
N PHE A 7 5.28 -25.10 -53.11
CA PHE A 7 6.12 -24.79 -51.97
C PHE A 7 5.66 -23.55 -51.15
N VAL A 8 4.90 -22.64 -51.76
CA VAL A 8 4.36 -21.45 -51.07
C VAL A 8 3.13 -21.80 -50.22
N LEU A 9 2.38 -22.84 -50.58
CA LEU A 9 1.19 -23.23 -49.82
C LEU A 9 1.47 -23.98 -48.51
N ILE A 10 2.67 -24.54 -48.34
CA ILE A 10 3.05 -25.30 -47.12
C ILE A 10 3.44 -24.36 -45.95
N PHE A 11 3.80 -23.11 -46.26
CA PHE A 11 4.22 -22.16 -45.24
C PHE A 11 3.06 -21.49 -44.47
N PHE A 12 1.84 -21.57 -44.98
CA PHE A 12 0.67 -20.96 -44.31
C PHE A 12 -0.06 -21.83 -43.31
N CYS A 13 0.29 -23.10 -43.15
CA CYS A 13 -0.36 -24.01 -42.21
C CYS A 13 0.37 -24.15 -40.85
N ALA A 14 1.44 -23.38 -40.55
CA ALA A 14 2.23 -23.55 -39.35
C ALA A 14 1.84 -22.63 -38.18
N CYS A 15 0.85 -21.78 -38.32
CA CYS A 15 0.29 -21.06 -37.18
C CYS A 15 -0.89 -21.80 -36.60
N LYS A 16 -0.65 -22.94 -35.93
CA LYS A 16 -1.57 -23.42 -34.91
C LYS A 16 -1.49 -22.41 -33.77
N ASN A 17 -2.54 -21.61 -33.58
CA ASN A 17 -2.79 -20.93 -32.34
C ASN A 17 -2.87 -21.99 -31.23
N VAL A 18 -1.77 -22.25 -30.59
CA VAL A 18 -1.77 -22.93 -29.29
C VAL A 18 -2.38 -21.90 -28.36
N LYS A 19 -3.67 -21.91 -28.20
CA LYS A 19 -4.31 -21.34 -27.01
C LYS A 19 -3.80 -22.19 -25.85
N THR A 20 -2.72 -21.75 -25.25
CA THR A 20 -2.38 -22.20 -23.92
C THR A 20 -3.41 -21.54 -23.01
N ASP A 21 -4.58 -22.14 -22.90
CA ASP A 21 -5.49 -21.90 -21.80
C ASP A 21 -4.75 -22.43 -20.56
N CYS A 22 -3.88 -21.60 -20.03
CA CYS A 22 -3.32 -21.82 -18.71
C CYS A 22 -4.48 -21.54 -17.76
N GLN A 23 -5.24 -22.57 -17.44
CA GLN A 23 -6.25 -22.48 -16.39
C GLN A 23 -5.47 -22.33 -15.09
N ILE A 24 -5.33 -21.08 -14.66
CA ILE A 24 -4.72 -20.71 -13.37
C ILE A 24 -5.38 -21.50 -12.23
N ASP A 25 -6.65 -21.86 -12.42
CA ASP A 25 -7.44 -22.64 -11.47
C ASP A 25 -6.85 -24.01 -11.12
N ASP A 26 -6.11 -24.64 -12.02
CA ASP A 26 -5.50 -25.96 -11.80
C ASP A 26 -4.19 -25.89 -11.00
N LEU A 27 -3.62 -24.69 -10.82
CA LEU A 27 -2.40 -24.47 -10.06
C LEU A 27 -2.64 -24.37 -8.55
N PHE A 28 -3.87 -24.16 -8.13
CA PHE A 28 -4.23 -23.99 -6.72
C PHE A 28 -5.12 -25.14 -6.25
N THR A 29 -4.57 -25.96 -5.35
CA THR A 29 -5.30 -27.10 -4.74
C THR A 29 -6.32 -26.67 -3.68
N ASN A 30 -6.13 -25.50 -3.09
CA ASN A 30 -7.02 -24.96 -2.06
C ASN A 30 -7.58 -23.61 -2.48
N ARG A 31 -8.90 -23.46 -2.44
CA ARG A 31 -9.58 -22.18 -2.64
C ARG A 31 -10.15 -21.72 -1.30
N ILE A 32 -9.80 -20.54 -0.89
CA ILE A 32 -10.38 -19.90 0.29
C ILE A 32 -11.32 -18.82 -0.22
N PHE A 33 -12.60 -18.94 0.13
CA PHE A 33 -13.57 -17.88 -0.13
C PHE A 33 -13.52 -16.93 1.04
N LEU A 34 -13.17 -15.68 0.75
CA LEU A 34 -13.18 -14.62 1.75
C LEU A 34 -14.56 -13.96 1.73
N GLU A 35 -15.23 -13.98 2.87
CA GLU A 35 -16.38 -13.12 3.11
C GLU A 35 -15.86 -11.74 3.49
N TYR A 36 -16.46 -10.70 2.95
CA TYR A 36 -16.11 -9.32 3.26
C TYR A 36 -17.34 -8.54 3.70
N GLU A 37 -17.13 -7.66 4.64
CA GLU A 37 -18.11 -6.67 5.05
C GLU A 37 -17.69 -5.31 4.51
N LYS A 38 -18.64 -4.58 3.93
CA LYS A 38 -18.38 -3.25 3.41
C LYS A 38 -18.49 -2.24 4.54
N ILE A 39 -17.39 -1.57 4.85
CA ILE A 39 -17.39 -0.43 5.77
C ILE A 39 -18.02 0.77 5.05
N PRO A 40 -19.10 1.36 5.59
CA PRO A 40 -19.70 2.57 5.02
C PRO A 40 -18.71 3.73 5.11
N SER A 41 -18.59 4.51 4.05
CA SER A 41 -17.70 5.68 4.04
C SER A 41 -18.31 6.90 4.76
N ASN A 42 -19.57 6.84 5.16
CA ASN A 42 -20.31 7.92 5.84
C ASN A 42 -20.13 9.31 5.20
N GLY A 43 -19.97 9.34 3.87
CA GLY A 43 -19.73 10.57 3.13
C GLY A 43 -18.29 11.08 3.15
N TYR A 44 -17.36 10.34 3.75
CA TYR A 44 -15.94 10.67 3.72
C TYR A 44 -15.40 10.60 2.29
N ILE A 45 -14.67 11.64 1.89
CA ILE A 45 -14.12 11.77 0.54
C ILE A 45 -12.64 11.38 0.57
N TRP A 46 -12.33 10.27 -0.07
CA TRP A 46 -10.96 9.83 -0.27
C TRP A 46 -10.33 10.55 -1.46
N GLY A 47 -9.07 10.93 -1.32
CA GLY A 47 -8.28 11.52 -2.41
C GLY A 47 -7.69 10.44 -3.32
N THR A 48 -6.50 9.99 -2.99
CA THR A 48 -5.81 8.89 -3.68
C THR A 48 -5.13 8.00 -2.64
N PRO A 49 -5.86 7.02 -2.08
CA PRO A 49 -5.28 6.05 -1.16
C PRO A 49 -4.14 5.27 -1.83
N MET A 50 -2.96 5.31 -1.25
CA MET A 50 -1.74 4.69 -1.77
C MET A 50 -1.37 3.44 -1.00
N ASP A 51 -1.62 3.42 0.31
CA ASP A 51 -1.26 2.33 1.19
C ASP A 51 -2.18 2.27 2.40
N MET A 52 -2.26 1.10 3.05
CA MET A 52 -3.00 0.96 4.29
C MET A 52 -2.40 -0.12 5.18
N ILE A 53 -2.46 0.12 6.47
CA ILE A 53 -2.04 -0.85 7.50
C ILE A 53 -3.13 -1.03 8.55
N TYR A 54 -3.19 -2.25 9.09
CA TYR A 54 -4.02 -2.56 10.26
C TYR A 54 -3.18 -2.52 11.53
N CYS A 55 -3.62 -1.81 12.53
CA CYS A 55 -2.94 -1.69 13.81
C CYS A 55 -3.93 -1.42 14.95
N ASP A 56 -3.91 -2.27 15.97
CA ASP A 56 -4.65 -2.09 17.22
C ASP A 56 -6.12 -1.67 17.03
N SER A 57 -6.89 -2.48 16.33
CA SER A 57 -8.31 -2.20 16.03
C SER A 57 -8.57 -0.93 15.22
N ALA A 58 -7.58 -0.45 14.48
CA ALA A 58 -7.71 0.65 13.55
C ALA A 58 -7.10 0.31 12.19
N ILE A 59 -7.63 0.91 11.14
CA ILE A 59 -7.00 0.94 9.83
C ILE A 59 -6.44 2.33 9.63
N ILE A 60 -5.17 2.40 9.23
CA ILE A 60 -4.54 3.65 8.86
C ILE A 60 -4.33 3.63 7.36
N VAL A 61 -4.85 4.64 6.69
CA VAL A 61 -4.76 4.82 5.25
C VAL A 61 -3.83 5.99 4.95
N PHE A 62 -2.86 5.78 4.09
CA PHE A 62 -2.08 6.86 3.50
C PHE A 62 -2.78 7.34 2.23
N ASP A 63 -3.16 8.61 2.20
CA ASP A 63 -3.84 9.27 1.08
C ASP A 63 -3.05 10.50 0.61
N GLU A 64 -2.38 10.35 -0.53
CA GLU A 64 -1.46 11.38 -1.03
C GLU A 64 -2.16 12.70 -1.41
N LYS A 65 -3.44 12.63 -1.81
CA LYS A 65 -4.19 13.78 -2.34
C LYS A 65 -5.32 14.24 -1.45
N SER A 66 -5.37 13.77 -0.23
CA SER A 66 -6.34 14.30 0.73
C SER A 66 -5.99 15.73 1.11
N GLU A 67 -7.00 16.58 1.26
CA GLU A 67 -6.89 17.97 1.70
C GLU A 67 -6.82 18.08 3.22
N ASP A 68 -7.44 17.16 3.95
CA ASP A 68 -7.58 17.22 5.40
C ASP A 68 -6.33 16.68 6.14
N GLY A 69 -5.66 15.69 5.57
CA GLY A 69 -4.45 15.09 6.12
C GLY A 69 -3.94 13.98 5.21
N LEU A 70 -2.66 13.68 5.31
CA LEU A 70 -2.03 12.62 4.50
C LEU A 70 -2.36 11.21 5.01
N PHE A 71 -2.75 11.11 6.28
CA PHE A 71 -3.07 9.84 6.92
C PHE A 71 -4.42 9.91 7.60
N HIS A 72 -5.19 8.85 7.47
CA HIS A 72 -6.54 8.72 8.03
C HIS A 72 -6.59 7.47 8.90
N LEU A 73 -6.89 7.65 10.17
CA LEU A 73 -7.13 6.54 11.07
C LEU A 73 -8.64 6.29 11.14
N VAL A 74 -9.06 5.12 10.71
CA VAL A 74 -10.44 4.61 10.84
C VAL A 74 -10.48 3.70 12.05
N ASP A 75 -11.27 4.05 13.06
CA ASP A 75 -11.44 3.21 14.25
C ASP A 75 -12.44 2.08 13.94
N LEU A 76 -12.00 0.84 14.02
CA LEU A 76 -12.88 -0.31 13.74
C LEU A 76 -13.90 -0.58 14.86
N ASN A 77 -13.73 0.01 16.04
CA ASN A 77 -14.74 -0.04 17.10
C ASN A 77 -15.82 1.04 16.94
N ASP A 78 -15.52 2.10 16.17
CA ASP A 78 -16.44 3.20 15.87
C ASP A 78 -16.16 3.67 14.44
N LEU A 79 -16.81 3.03 13.49
CA LEU A 79 -16.61 3.25 12.06
C LEU A 79 -17.01 4.66 11.57
N ASP A 80 -17.73 5.42 12.39
CA ASP A 80 -18.07 6.81 12.12
C ASP A 80 -16.93 7.77 12.49
N SER A 81 -15.94 7.28 13.25
CA SER A 81 -14.80 8.07 13.71
C SER A 81 -13.60 7.90 12.79
N ILE A 82 -13.32 8.95 12.02
CA ILE A 82 -12.09 9.08 11.21
C ILE A 82 -11.27 10.23 11.77
N TYR A 83 -9.98 9.98 11.94
CA TYR A 83 -9.02 10.96 12.47
C TYR A 83 -7.97 11.26 11.43
N ASP A 84 -7.96 12.51 10.95
CA ASP A 84 -6.99 12.97 9.95
C ASP A 84 -5.74 13.51 10.62
N PHE A 85 -4.58 13.13 10.10
CA PHE A 85 -3.30 13.58 10.65
C PHE A 85 -2.20 13.60 9.59
N GLY A 86 -1.07 14.23 9.93
CA GLY A 86 0.05 14.40 9.01
C GLY A 86 -0.27 15.34 7.86
N LYS A 87 0.27 16.55 7.91
CA LYS A 87 0.07 17.58 6.88
C LYS A 87 1.23 17.59 5.91
N LYS A 88 0.98 18.02 4.68
CA LYS A 88 2.01 18.28 3.69
C LYS A 88 2.69 19.62 3.96
N GLY A 89 4.02 19.61 4.11
CA GLY A 89 4.78 20.83 4.35
C GLY A 89 6.19 20.60 4.92
N GLN A 90 6.86 21.69 5.27
CA GLN A 90 8.24 21.68 5.77
C GLN A 90 8.36 21.82 7.29
N GLY A 91 7.25 22.10 7.96
CA GLY A 91 7.21 22.29 9.40
C GLY A 91 7.48 21.03 10.21
N VAL A 92 7.49 21.19 11.52
CA VAL A 92 7.52 20.08 12.48
C VAL A 92 6.20 19.33 12.36
N ASN A 93 6.24 18.01 12.34
CA ASN A 93 5.07 17.14 12.14
C ASN A 93 4.38 17.25 10.75
N GLU A 94 5.03 17.87 9.78
CA GLU A 94 4.60 17.89 8.38
C GLU A 94 5.51 16.99 7.55
N PHE A 95 5.02 16.55 6.39
CA PHE A 95 5.73 15.66 5.48
C PHE A 95 5.92 16.33 4.12
N LEU A 96 7.11 16.18 3.55
CA LEU A 96 7.38 16.63 2.17
C LEU A 96 7.04 15.53 1.17
N MET A 97 7.51 14.31 1.44
CA MET A 97 7.28 13.14 0.62
C MET A 97 7.28 11.89 1.49
N PRO A 98 6.16 11.61 2.18
CA PRO A 98 6.01 10.35 2.87
C PRO A 98 5.99 9.23 1.84
N PHE A 99 6.79 8.20 2.06
CA PHE A 99 6.98 7.14 1.08
C PHE A 99 6.39 5.82 1.53
N ASP A 100 6.51 5.51 2.81
CA ASP A 100 6.16 4.21 3.35
C ASP A 100 5.58 4.37 4.75
N ILE A 101 4.53 3.60 5.04
CA ILE A 101 3.91 3.54 6.34
C ILE A 101 4.01 2.11 6.88
N GLN A 102 4.58 1.93 8.05
CA GLN A 102 4.80 0.62 8.65
C GLN A 102 4.37 0.58 10.11
N LEU A 103 4.08 -0.62 10.59
CA LEU A 103 3.91 -0.86 12.01
C LEU A 103 5.24 -0.69 12.75
N PHE A 104 5.22 0.05 13.83
CA PHE A 104 6.34 0.20 14.74
C PHE A 104 5.95 -0.28 16.14
N GLY A 105 6.28 -1.54 16.43
CA GLY A 105 5.79 -2.20 17.63
C GLY A 105 4.30 -2.59 17.53
N LYS A 106 3.58 -2.54 18.65
CA LYS A 106 2.19 -3.03 18.73
C LYS A 106 1.13 -1.94 18.50
N SER A 107 1.46 -0.68 18.82
CA SER A 107 0.49 0.43 18.87
C SER A 107 1.02 1.73 18.28
N SER A 108 2.08 1.65 17.48
CA SER A 108 2.68 2.80 16.82
C SER A 108 2.86 2.52 15.35
N ILE A 109 2.95 3.59 14.59
CA ILE A 109 3.31 3.58 13.18
C ILE A 109 4.61 4.34 12.95
N SER A 110 5.32 3.96 11.93
CA SER A 110 6.45 4.72 11.41
C SER A 110 6.19 5.16 9.99
N VAL A 111 6.62 6.36 9.66
CA VAL A 111 6.52 6.96 8.34
C VAL A 111 7.88 7.49 7.94
N TYR A 112 8.39 7.03 6.81
CA TYR A 112 9.65 7.56 6.27
C TYR A 112 9.36 8.70 5.29
N ASP A 113 9.97 9.86 5.53
CA ASP A 113 9.94 11.00 4.61
C ASP A 113 11.21 11.04 3.78
N LEU A 114 11.06 10.80 2.48
CA LEU A 114 12.18 10.72 1.53
C LEU A 114 12.96 12.03 1.42
N TYR A 115 12.26 13.17 1.35
CA TYR A 115 12.95 14.45 1.21
C TYR A 115 13.59 14.94 2.49
N LYS A 116 12.91 14.77 3.62
CA LYS A 116 13.48 15.13 4.93
C LYS A 116 14.50 14.11 5.42
N LYS A 117 14.52 12.91 4.84
CA LYS A 117 15.34 11.77 5.28
C LYS A 117 15.14 11.46 6.77
N THR A 118 13.88 11.45 7.17
CA THR A 118 13.49 11.23 8.56
C THR A 118 12.57 10.05 8.70
N LEU A 119 12.80 9.22 9.71
CA LEU A 119 11.84 8.22 10.17
C LEU A 119 11.04 8.83 11.32
N ASN A 120 9.77 9.02 11.09
CA ASN A 120 8.85 9.65 12.02
C ASN A 120 7.97 8.57 12.65
N VAL A 121 7.84 8.56 13.96
CA VAL A 121 7.04 7.58 14.70
C VAL A 121 5.95 8.28 15.48
N MET A 122 4.76 7.71 15.45
CA MET A 122 3.59 8.19 16.19
C MET A 122 2.85 7.03 16.83
N ASN A 123 2.34 7.26 18.04
CA ASN A 123 1.48 6.32 18.72
C ASN A 123 0.02 6.52 18.27
N ILE A 124 -0.70 5.43 18.05
CA ILE A 124 -2.10 5.45 17.61
C ILE A 124 -3.02 6.11 18.64
N SER A 125 -2.77 5.90 19.92
CA SER A 125 -3.55 6.58 20.96
C SER A 125 -3.43 8.10 20.89
N ASP A 126 -2.29 8.63 20.47
CA ASP A 126 -2.09 10.07 20.32
C ASP A 126 -2.94 10.62 19.18
N VAL A 127 -3.03 9.88 18.06
CA VAL A 127 -3.92 10.25 16.94
C VAL A 127 -5.38 10.32 17.41
N LYS A 128 -5.87 9.30 18.12
CA LYS A 128 -7.23 9.26 18.67
C LYS A 128 -7.49 10.42 19.65
N ASN A 129 -6.47 10.86 20.35
CA ASN A 129 -6.53 12.03 21.24
C ASN A 129 -6.29 13.37 20.53
N ARG A 130 -6.19 13.36 19.19
CA ARG A 130 -5.90 14.54 18.35
C ARG A 130 -4.58 15.21 18.66
N ILE A 131 -3.60 14.43 19.14
CA ILE A 131 -2.23 14.86 19.37
C ILE A 131 -1.40 14.49 18.15
N SER A 132 -1.04 15.46 17.32
CA SER A 132 -0.31 15.23 16.07
C SER A 132 1.20 15.41 16.24
N ASN A 133 1.81 14.72 17.20
CA ASN A 133 3.24 14.82 17.47
C ASN A 133 3.98 13.57 17.00
N PHE A 134 4.79 13.72 15.96
CA PHE A 134 5.71 12.68 15.53
C PHE A 134 7.05 12.78 16.25
N SER A 135 7.54 11.64 16.73
CA SER A 135 8.92 11.53 17.23
C SER A 135 9.84 11.19 16.05
N VAL A 136 10.87 11.98 15.84
CA VAL A 136 11.87 11.70 14.80
C VAL A 136 12.94 10.78 15.39
N LEU A 137 13.02 9.54 14.88
CA LEU A 137 13.98 8.55 15.37
C LEU A 137 15.35 8.68 14.71
N THR A 138 15.41 9.03 13.44
CA THR A 138 16.67 9.17 12.71
C THR A 138 16.55 10.18 11.60
N LYS A 139 17.68 10.83 11.31
CA LYS A 139 17.87 11.69 10.15
C LYS A 139 18.80 11.06 9.12
N ASP A 140 19.33 9.86 9.38
CA ASP A 140 20.31 9.21 8.54
C ASP A 140 19.73 8.07 7.70
N THR A 141 20.25 7.96 6.50
CA THR A 141 19.70 7.30 5.33
C THR A 141 19.97 5.81 5.21
N CYS A 142 20.54 5.14 6.21
CA CYS A 142 21.08 3.79 6.02
C CYS A 142 20.20 2.63 6.52
N LEU A 143 18.96 2.88 6.95
CA LEU A 143 18.14 1.84 7.58
C LEU A 143 17.27 1.01 6.61
N LEU A 144 17.23 1.36 5.32
CA LEU A 144 16.33 0.69 4.37
C LEU A 144 16.81 -0.65 3.82
N TYR A 145 18.03 -1.10 4.16
CA TYR A 145 18.63 -2.29 3.53
C TYR A 145 19.12 -3.38 4.49
N THR A 146 18.73 -3.39 5.75
CA THR A 146 19.29 -4.36 6.70
C THR A 146 18.37 -5.54 7.07
N SER A 147 17.19 -5.67 6.50
CA SER A 147 16.28 -6.76 6.88
C SER A 147 16.38 -8.05 6.06
N ASP A 148 17.04 -8.03 4.89
CA ASP A 148 17.04 -9.18 3.99
C ASP A 148 18.41 -9.93 3.87
N ALA A 149 19.38 -9.65 4.72
CA ALA A 149 20.71 -10.23 4.59
C ALA A 149 21.09 -11.24 5.68
N ALA A 150 20.14 -11.79 6.41
CA ALA A 150 20.43 -12.71 7.51
C ALA A 150 19.48 -13.91 7.55
N ASP A 151 19.37 -14.67 6.44
CA ASP A 151 18.92 -16.05 6.46
C ASP A 151 19.52 -16.77 5.24
N ASP A 152 20.79 -17.17 5.37
CA ASP A 152 21.43 -18.28 4.66
C ASP A 152 22.12 -19.18 5.67
#